data_4fe464f574f83a5f0fd92a140cd6f113
#
_entry.id   4fe464f574f83a5f0fd92a140cd6f113
#
_cell.length_a   1.000
_cell.length_b   1.000
_cell.length_c   1.000
_cell.angle_alpha   90.00
_cell.angle_beta   90.00
_cell.angle_gamma   90.00
#
_symmetry.space_group_name_H-M   'P 1'
#
loop_
_entity.id
_entity.type
_entity.pdbx_description
1 polymer ?
#
loop_
_entity_poly.entity_id
_entity_poly.type
_entity_poly.pdbx_seq_one_letter_code
_entity_poly.pdbx_strand_id
1 'polypeptide(L)'
;GIAEAYLAGIPLLVIAGATSQSSADSESSAGSQLSAGSGQSSYASINAKEILKPLTKAIYSISDQQQIVDTLFTAYNVATSNRPGPVFVEIPLDIQMLSADIDEPLPLYAQKSQSANEEVDAISDADLNAAAAQLLQAQSPGIIVGWGAVDAHSEVIALAQQIGAPVCTTLSGVSSFPAQHPLHAGMIFGPAAVPSAENAFKDCDCLLAIGTNLNEADTASGSVELPQNIIYITSDPSGSSDDQQESATALHGNIQQIATDLLYKIQEQQPPAVSRKVLVDDIAIQKALFKKEWLGH
;
A
#
# COMPACT_ATOMS: atom_id res chain seq x y z
N GLY A 1 12.58 11.18 -0.90
CA GLY A 1 11.45 11.16 0.04
C GLY A 1 10.11 11.07 -0.67
N ILE A 2 9.67 12.09 -1.44
CA ILE A 2 8.31 12.13 -2.01
C ILE A 2 8.09 11.00 -3.04
N ALA A 3 9.01 10.80 -3.97
CA ALA A 3 8.94 9.72 -4.95
C ALA A 3 8.91 8.34 -4.30
N GLU A 4 9.71 8.14 -3.26
CA GLU A 4 9.73 6.92 -2.46
C GLU A 4 8.37 6.68 -1.78
N ALA A 5 7.83 7.73 -1.13
CA ALA A 5 6.51 7.65 -0.51
C ALA A 5 5.40 7.32 -1.52
N TYR A 6 5.49 7.88 -2.73
CA TYR A 6 4.53 7.58 -3.81
C TYR A 6 4.60 6.13 -4.25
N LEU A 7 5.80 5.62 -4.50
CA LEU A 7 6.03 4.24 -4.94
C LEU A 7 5.66 3.22 -3.84
N ALA A 8 5.97 3.55 -2.58
CA ALA A 8 5.71 2.67 -1.44
C ALA A 8 4.28 2.77 -0.89
N GLY A 9 3.42 3.67 -1.42
CA GLY A 9 2.07 3.86 -0.89
C GLY A 9 2.07 4.44 0.53
N ILE A 10 3.04 5.31 0.87
CA ILE A 10 3.14 5.90 2.20
C ILE A 10 2.42 7.24 2.21
N PRO A 11 1.45 7.46 3.13
CA PRO A 11 0.77 8.74 3.25
C PRO A 11 1.75 9.80 3.71
N LEU A 12 1.87 10.88 2.96
CA LEU A 12 2.77 11.99 3.25
C LEU A 12 2.10 13.32 2.90
N LEU A 13 2.01 14.22 3.86
CA LEU A 13 1.57 15.58 3.62
C LEU A 13 2.80 16.49 3.49
N VAL A 14 3.00 17.04 2.30
CA VAL A 14 4.10 17.97 1.99
C VAL A 14 3.54 19.36 1.94
N ILE A 15 3.94 20.22 2.88
CA ILE A 15 3.52 21.61 2.96
C ILE A 15 4.71 22.50 2.61
N ALA A 16 4.55 23.38 1.64
CA ALA A 16 5.60 24.30 1.22
C ALA A 16 5.09 25.73 1.05
N GLY A 17 5.97 26.69 1.29
CA GLY A 17 5.74 28.07 0.93
C GLY A 17 5.91 28.32 -0.56
N ALA A 18 5.21 29.32 -1.07
CA ALA A 18 5.39 29.85 -2.42
C ALA A 18 5.60 31.36 -2.38
N THR A 19 6.03 31.92 -3.49
CA THR A 19 5.99 33.39 -3.67
C THR A 19 4.58 33.93 -3.57
N SER A 20 4.45 35.21 -3.23
CA SER A 20 3.13 35.87 -3.16
C SER A 20 2.40 35.78 -4.50
N GLN A 21 1.07 35.63 -4.47
CA GLN A 21 0.22 35.55 -5.66
C GLN A 21 0.39 36.74 -6.59
N SER A 22 0.58 37.96 -6.03
CA SER A 22 0.79 39.19 -6.79
C SER A 22 2.03 39.17 -7.68
N SER A 23 3.04 38.36 -7.36
CA SER A 23 4.24 38.22 -8.21
C SER A 23 4.10 37.10 -9.26
N ALA A 24 3.25 36.09 -9.02
CA ALA A 24 3.01 35.01 -9.97
C ALA A 24 2.22 35.48 -11.21
N ASP A 25 1.26 36.40 -11.04
CA ASP A 25 0.47 36.96 -12.14
C ASP A 25 1.29 37.88 -13.07
N SER A 26 2.38 38.46 -12.57
CA SER A 26 3.28 39.26 -13.37
C SER A 26 4.29 38.46 -14.21
N GLU A 27 4.58 37.21 -13.84
CA GLU A 27 5.50 36.33 -14.56
C GLU A 27 4.82 35.56 -15.71
N SER A 28 3.52 35.35 -15.66
CA SER A 28 2.77 34.64 -16.71
C SER A 28 2.62 35.39 -18.03
N SER A 29 2.91 36.70 -18.06
CA SER A 29 2.82 37.55 -19.26
C SER A 29 4.16 37.83 -19.94
N ALA A 30 5.27 37.42 -19.39
CA ALA A 30 6.59 37.59 -20.00
C ALA A 30 7.18 36.23 -20.39
N GLY A 31 7.10 35.90 -21.68
CA GLY A 31 7.77 34.74 -22.26
C GLY A 31 9.24 34.69 -21.83
N SER A 32 9.66 33.52 -21.43
CA SER A 32 10.98 33.16 -20.94
C SER A 32 12.10 33.78 -21.75
N GLN A 33 12.69 34.86 -21.27
CA GLN A 33 14.07 35.22 -21.58
C GLN A 33 14.84 35.32 -20.27
N LEU A 34 15.81 34.42 -20.12
CA LEU A 34 16.88 34.49 -19.12
C LEU A 34 17.62 35.83 -19.27
N SER A 35 17.13 36.90 -18.63
CA SER A 35 17.87 38.13 -18.49
C SER A 35 18.86 38.00 -17.31
N ALA A 36 20.08 37.60 -17.61
CA ALA A 36 21.22 37.79 -16.75
C ALA A 36 21.42 39.29 -16.52
N GLY A 37 20.98 39.83 -15.38
CA GLY A 37 21.28 41.23 -15.09
C GLY A 37 20.46 41.96 -14.03
N SER A 38 20.03 41.31 -12.95
CA SER A 38 19.82 41.99 -11.67
C SER A 38 19.86 40.95 -10.56
N GLY A 39 20.80 41.09 -9.63
CA GLY A 39 21.18 40.11 -8.63
C GLY A 39 20.17 39.80 -7.53
N GLN A 40 18.93 39.52 -7.88
CA GLN A 40 17.93 38.85 -7.06
C GLN A 40 17.53 37.56 -7.77
N SER A 41 18.39 36.53 -7.63
CA SER A 41 17.93 35.18 -7.90
C SER A 41 16.90 34.83 -6.82
N SER A 42 15.64 35.09 -7.13
CA SER A 42 14.53 34.61 -6.34
C SER A 42 14.58 33.07 -6.36
N TYR A 43 14.68 32.44 -5.20
CA TYR A 43 14.46 30.99 -5.06
C TYR A 43 13.05 30.56 -5.55
N ALA A 44 12.27 31.50 -6.00
CA ALA A 44 10.89 31.44 -6.45
C ALA A 44 10.68 31.03 -7.91
N SER A 45 11.75 30.75 -8.67
CA SER A 45 11.59 30.36 -10.08
C SER A 45 11.36 28.86 -10.29
N ILE A 46 11.36 28.06 -9.23
CA ILE A 46 11.11 26.63 -9.34
C ILE A 46 9.60 26.38 -9.24
N ASN A 47 9.01 25.91 -10.32
CA ASN A 47 7.61 25.45 -10.29
C ASN A 47 7.51 24.08 -9.60
N ALA A 48 7.41 24.10 -8.27
CA ALA A 48 7.35 22.89 -7.45
C ALA A 48 6.12 22.03 -7.81
N LYS A 49 5.01 22.63 -8.22
CA LYS A 49 3.79 21.92 -8.63
C LYS A 49 4.05 21.04 -9.85
N GLU A 50 4.65 21.57 -10.89
CA GLU A 50 4.94 20.79 -12.11
C GLU A 50 5.95 19.65 -11.84
N ILE A 51 6.94 19.89 -10.96
CA ILE A 51 7.92 18.86 -10.58
C ILE A 51 7.26 17.74 -9.77
N LEU A 52 6.35 18.10 -8.85
CA LEU A 52 5.75 17.15 -7.93
C LEU A 52 4.49 16.48 -8.48
N LYS A 53 3.90 17.00 -9.54
CA LYS A 53 2.69 16.46 -10.17
C LYS A 53 2.74 14.96 -10.45
N PRO A 54 3.79 14.39 -11.05
CA PRO A 54 3.89 12.97 -11.28
C PRO A 54 4.21 12.14 -10.02
N LEU A 55 4.52 12.78 -8.90
CA LEU A 55 4.99 12.17 -7.66
C LEU A 55 4.00 12.32 -6.49
N THR A 56 2.81 12.87 -6.74
CA THR A 56 1.81 13.13 -5.71
C THR A 56 0.41 12.72 -6.17
N LYS A 57 -0.43 12.32 -5.23
CA LYS A 57 -1.85 12.00 -5.50
C LYS A 57 -2.66 13.24 -5.85
N ALA A 58 -2.36 14.34 -5.19
CA ALA A 58 -3.01 15.62 -5.42
C ALA A 58 -2.09 16.79 -5.08
N ILE A 59 -2.40 17.95 -5.66
CA ILE A 59 -1.74 19.22 -5.39
C ILE A 59 -2.80 20.26 -5.08
N TYR A 60 -2.63 20.94 -3.96
CA TYR A 60 -3.49 22.03 -3.54
C TYR A 60 -2.69 23.33 -3.43
N SER A 61 -3.26 24.44 -3.90
CA SER A 61 -2.73 25.79 -3.70
C SER A 61 -3.74 26.60 -2.94
N ILE A 62 -3.35 27.16 -1.81
CA ILE A 62 -4.19 27.96 -0.96
C ILE A 62 -4.15 29.40 -1.44
N SER A 63 -5.28 30.00 -1.71
CA SER A 63 -5.43 31.39 -2.16
C SER A 63 -6.07 32.31 -1.11
N ASP A 64 -6.63 31.75 -0.05
CA ASP A 64 -7.28 32.46 1.02
C ASP A 64 -6.99 31.77 2.36
N GLN A 65 -6.84 32.58 3.44
CA GLN A 65 -6.59 32.06 4.78
C GLN A 65 -7.71 31.15 5.30
N GLN A 66 -8.96 31.46 4.95
CA GLN A 66 -10.11 30.64 5.37
C GLN A 66 -10.08 29.22 4.80
N GLN A 67 -9.37 29.02 3.67
CA GLN A 67 -9.23 27.70 3.02
C GLN A 67 -8.17 26.83 3.68
N ILE A 68 -7.29 27.36 4.54
CA ILE A 68 -6.14 26.62 5.07
C ILE A 68 -6.60 25.33 5.77
N VAL A 69 -7.53 25.44 6.70
CA VAL A 69 -7.96 24.32 7.54
C VAL A 69 -8.63 23.24 6.70
N ASP A 70 -9.62 23.62 5.89
CA ASP A 70 -10.36 22.67 5.05
C ASP A 70 -9.47 22.00 4.01
N THR A 71 -8.54 22.77 3.43
CA THR A 71 -7.58 22.21 2.46
C THR A 71 -6.63 21.20 3.11
N LEU A 72 -6.11 21.49 4.31
CA LEU A 72 -5.24 20.57 5.01
C LEU A 72 -5.96 19.27 5.41
N PHE A 73 -7.21 19.35 5.86
CA PHE A 73 -8.00 18.15 6.14
C PHE A 73 -8.33 17.36 4.87
N THR A 74 -8.67 18.04 3.79
CA THR A 74 -8.89 17.41 2.48
C THR A 74 -7.61 16.71 2.01
N ALA A 75 -6.47 17.39 2.09
CA ALA A 75 -5.17 16.83 1.71
C ALA A 75 -4.81 15.61 2.56
N TYR A 76 -5.07 15.64 3.88
CA TYR A 76 -4.87 14.51 4.76
C TYR A 76 -5.76 13.32 4.36
N ASN A 77 -7.05 13.55 4.13
CA ASN A 77 -7.96 12.50 3.71
C ASN A 77 -7.55 11.88 2.39
N VAL A 78 -7.14 12.68 1.41
CA VAL A 78 -6.63 12.18 0.12
C VAL A 78 -5.33 11.41 0.30
N ALA A 79 -4.41 11.88 1.15
CA ALA A 79 -3.15 11.19 1.41
C ALA A 79 -3.37 9.79 2.02
N THR A 80 -4.39 9.63 2.86
CA THR A 80 -4.68 8.40 3.59
C THR A 80 -5.74 7.50 2.95
N SER A 81 -6.48 7.99 1.93
CA SER A 81 -7.55 7.23 1.25
C SER A 81 -7.00 6.26 0.21
N ASN A 82 -7.76 5.19 -0.10
CA ASN A 82 -7.43 4.20 -1.13
C ASN A 82 -5.96 3.72 -0.99
N ARG A 83 -5.20 3.68 -2.11
CA ARG A 83 -3.75 3.53 -1.99
C ARG A 83 -3.19 4.80 -1.35
N PRO A 84 -2.64 4.76 -0.12
CA PRO A 84 -2.03 5.93 0.50
C PRO A 84 -0.89 6.50 -0.34
N GLY A 85 -0.61 7.79 -0.17
CA GLY A 85 0.48 8.42 -0.92
C GLY A 85 0.64 9.90 -0.62
N PRO A 86 1.68 10.54 -1.17
CA PRO A 86 1.99 11.93 -0.89
C PRO A 86 0.99 12.90 -1.53
N VAL A 87 0.67 13.94 -0.79
CA VAL A 87 -0.11 15.09 -1.25
C VAL A 87 0.69 16.36 -0.97
N PHE A 88 0.72 17.26 -1.94
CA PHE A 88 1.43 18.53 -1.84
C PHE A 88 0.45 19.69 -1.61
N VAL A 89 0.74 20.53 -0.62
CA VAL A 89 -0.01 21.76 -0.32
C VAL A 89 0.92 22.94 -0.36
N GLU A 90 0.60 23.90 -1.21
CA GLU A 90 1.34 25.15 -1.36
C GLU A 90 0.61 26.30 -0.67
N ILE A 91 1.32 27.02 0.21
CA ILE A 91 0.79 28.17 0.93
C ILE A 91 1.64 29.39 0.57
N PRO A 92 1.14 30.34 -0.23
CA PRO A 92 1.85 31.57 -0.60
C PRO A 92 2.24 32.41 0.62
N LEU A 93 3.36 33.14 0.51
CA LEU A 93 3.91 33.91 1.62
C LEU A 93 2.98 35.02 2.11
N ASP A 94 2.28 35.68 1.21
CA ASP A 94 1.28 36.70 1.53
C ASP A 94 0.14 36.13 2.40
N ILE A 95 -0.31 34.92 2.11
CA ILE A 95 -1.30 34.21 2.92
C ILE A 95 -0.75 33.88 4.31
N GLN A 96 0.53 33.45 4.41
CA GLN A 96 1.17 33.14 5.69
C GLN A 96 1.38 34.37 6.60
N MET A 97 1.54 35.54 6.02
CA MET A 97 1.85 36.79 6.75
C MET A 97 0.62 37.52 7.26
N LEU A 98 -0.57 37.20 6.77
CA LEU A 98 -1.82 37.82 7.19
C LEU A 98 -2.31 37.22 8.52
N SER A 99 -3.06 38.01 9.28
CA SER A 99 -3.81 37.54 10.44
C SER A 99 -5.28 37.47 10.08
N ALA A 100 -5.95 36.39 10.42
CA ALA A 100 -7.40 36.26 10.27
C ALA A 100 -8.02 35.88 11.61
N ASP A 101 -9.21 36.40 11.86
CA ASP A 101 -10.03 35.92 12.97
C ASP A 101 -10.64 34.59 12.56
N ILE A 102 -10.52 33.61 13.40
CA ILE A 102 -11.13 32.29 13.22
C ILE A 102 -12.52 32.39 13.88
N ASP A 103 -13.52 32.70 13.07
CA ASP A 103 -14.89 32.91 13.54
C ASP A 103 -15.63 31.63 13.91
N GLU A 104 -15.14 30.46 13.45
CA GLU A 104 -15.71 29.17 13.76
C GLU A 104 -14.74 28.31 14.59
N PRO A 105 -15.25 27.53 15.54
CA PRO A 105 -14.43 26.53 16.16
C PRO A 105 -13.89 25.61 15.06
N LEU A 106 -12.56 25.38 15.08
CA LEU A 106 -11.92 24.41 14.19
C LEU A 106 -12.82 23.18 14.14
N PRO A 107 -13.18 22.70 12.93
CA PRO A 107 -14.01 21.52 12.83
C PRO A 107 -13.34 20.45 13.69
N LEU A 108 -14.02 20.06 14.78
CA LEU A 108 -13.60 18.91 15.55
C LEU A 108 -13.53 17.81 14.50
N TYR A 109 -12.32 17.34 14.25
CA TYR A 109 -12.09 16.19 13.40
C TYR A 109 -12.77 15.00 14.08
N ALA A 110 -14.11 15.00 14.00
CA ALA A 110 -14.84 13.77 14.17
C ALA A 110 -14.32 12.90 13.05
N GLN A 111 -13.60 11.87 13.44
CA GLN A 111 -13.14 10.79 12.58
C GLN A 111 -14.21 10.49 11.51
N LYS A 112 -14.19 11.25 10.44
CA LYS A 112 -14.81 10.90 9.19
C LYS A 112 -13.86 9.94 8.45
N SER A 113 -13.10 9.21 9.28
CA SER A 113 -12.42 8.01 8.91
C SER A 113 -13.51 7.01 8.60
N GLN A 114 -13.74 6.74 7.37
CA GLN A 114 -14.55 5.66 6.80
C GLN A 114 -15.73 6.05 5.90
N SER A 115 -15.92 7.33 5.53
CA SER A 115 -16.96 7.62 4.55
C SER A 115 -16.50 8.41 3.32
N ALA A 116 -15.23 8.37 2.97
CA ALA A 116 -14.84 8.43 1.57
C ALA A 116 -14.78 6.98 1.04
N ASN A 117 -15.81 6.21 1.34
CA ASN A 117 -16.25 5.17 0.45
C ASN A 117 -16.82 5.94 -0.77
N GLU A 118 -15.98 6.36 -1.70
CA GLU A 118 -16.37 6.19 -3.08
C GLU A 118 -16.86 4.76 -3.12
N GLU A 119 -18.08 4.55 -3.62
CA GLU A 119 -18.65 3.23 -3.86
C GLU A 119 -17.59 2.45 -4.65
N VAL A 120 -16.68 1.79 -3.93
CA VAL A 120 -15.91 0.71 -4.51
C VAL A 120 -16.99 -0.30 -4.83
N ASP A 121 -17.26 -0.52 -6.11
CA ASP A 121 -18.21 -1.50 -6.58
C ASP A 121 -18.04 -2.74 -5.71
N ALA A 122 -19.10 -3.12 -5.01
CA ALA A 122 -19.05 -4.26 -4.11
C ALA A 122 -18.53 -5.46 -4.92
N ILE A 123 -17.48 -6.10 -4.42
CA ILE A 123 -16.91 -7.27 -5.10
C ILE A 123 -18.03 -8.26 -5.37
N SER A 124 -18.08 -8.74 -6.58
CA SER A 124 -19.15 -9.66 -6.95
C SER A 124 -19.02 -10.97 -6.16
N ASP A 125 -20.13 -11.50 -5.71
CA ASP A 125 -20.18 -12.84 -5.09
C ASP A 125 -19.56 -13.91 -6.00
N ALA A 126 -19.60 -13.72 -7.31
CA ALA A 126 -18.99 -14.61 -8.29
C ALA A 126 -17.48 -14.63 -8.19
N ASP A 127 -16.84 -13.46 -8.04
CA ASP A 127 -15.37 -13.34 -7.94
C ASP A 127 -14.87 -13.90 -6.60
N LEU A 128 -15.59 -13.65 -5.50
CA LEU A 128 -15.27 -14.23 -4.19
C LEU A 128 -15.40 -15.76 -4.22
N ASN A 129 -16.45 -16.29 -4.85
CA ASN A 129 -16.62 -17.74 -4.98
C ASN A 129 -15.55 -18.37 -5.88
N ALA A 130 -15.16 -17.68 -6.96
CA ALA A 130 -14.07 -18.14 -7.83
C ALA A 130 -12.73 -18.19 -7.09
N ALA A 131 -12.40 -17.13 -6.33
CA ALA A 131 -11.18 -17.07 -5.51
C ALA A 131 -11.18 -18.16 -4.42
N ALA A 132 -12.31 -18.35 -3.72
CA ALA A 132 -12.44 -19.41 -2.73
C ALA A 132 -12.25 -20.81 -3.35
N ALA A 133 -12.86 -21.06 -4.51
CA ALA A 133 -12.71 -22.33 -5.23
C ALA A 133 -11.25 -22.59 -5.67
N GLN A 134 -10.55 -21.57 -6.18
CA GLN A 134 -9.13 -21.68 -6.54
C GLN A 134 -8.27 -22.07 -5.33
N LEU A 135 -8.46 -21.40 -4.18
CA LEU A 135 -7.71 -21.71 -2.95
C LEU A 135 -8.00 -23.11 -2.42
N LEU A 136 -9.27 -23.57 -2.50
CA LEU A 136 -9.65 -24.90 -2.04
C LEU A 136 -9.21 -26.02 -2.97
N GLN A 137 -9.02 -25.76 -4.27
CA GLN A 137 -8.51 -26.72 -5.24
C GLN A 137 -6.98 -26.83 -5.20
N ALA A 138 -6.30 -25.82 -4.65
CA ALA A 138 -4.85 -25.81 -4.55
C ALA A 138 -4.32 -26.95 -3.64
N GLN A 139 -3.29 -27.62 -4.09
CA GLN A 139 -2.61 -28.66 -3.31
C GLN A 139 -1.62 -28.04 -2.32
N SER A 140 -1.01 -26.93 -2.72
CA SER A 140 0.00 -26.22 -1.94
C SER A 140 -0.24 -24.71 -1.99
N PRO A 141 -1.34 -24.22 -1.36
CA PRO A 141 -1.61 -22.79 -1.32
C PRO A 141 -0.56 -22.06 -0.47
N GLY A 142 -0.20 -20.84 -0.88
CA GLY A 142 0.69 -19.95 -0.13
C GLY A 142 0.06 -18.57 0.04
N ILE A 143 0.44 -17.84 1.08
CA ILE A 143 -0.01 -16.46 1.32
C ILE A 143 1.21 -15.54 1.39
N ILE A 144 1.16 -14.44 0.65
CA ILE A 144 2.12 -13.34 0.75
C ILE A 144 1.42 -12.10 1.26
N VAL A 145 2.03 -11.42 2.24
CA VAL A 145 1.41 -10.29 2.92
C VAL A 145 2.30 -9.06 2.78
N GLY A 146 1.73 -7.98 2.25
CA GLY A 146 2.37 -6.68 2.17
C GLY A 146 1.87 -5.69 3.22
N TRP A 147 2.36 -4.46 3.15
CA TRP A 147 1.99 -3.38 4.06
C TRP A 147 0.49 -3.07 4.06
N GLY A 148 -0.18 -3.17 2.90
CA GLY A 148 -1.61 -2.88 2.80
C GLY A 148 -2.51 -3.78 3.67
N ALA A 149 -1.98 -4.89 4.18
CA ALA A 149 -2.72 -5.81 5.04
C ALA A 149 -2.47 -5.59 6.55
N VAL A 150 -1.79 -4.51 6.95
CA VAL A 150 -1.42 -4.27 8.36
C VAL A 150 -2.63 -4.21 9.29
N ASP A 151 -3.75 -3.66 8.82
CA ASP A 151 -4.99 -3.56 9.59
C ASP A 151 -5.88 -4.82 9.49
N ALA A 152 -5.52 -5.77 8.60
CA ALA A 152 -6.24 -7.02 8.35
C ALA A 152 -5.54 -8.26 8.92
N HIS A 153 -4.64 -8.09 9.89
CA HIS A 153 -3.79 -9.18 10.40
C HIS A 153 -4.59 -10.34 11.01
N SER A 154 -5.71 -10.08 11.67
CA SER A 154 -6.59 -11.11 12.25
C SER A 154 -7.25 -11.98 11.18
N GLU A 155 -7.72 -11.37 10.11
CA GLU A 155 -8.37 -12.02 8.98
C GLU A 155 -7.36 -12.85 8.19
N VAL A 156 -6.16 -12.33 8.00
CA VAL A 156 -5.05 -13.06 7.35
C VAL A 156 -4.64 -14.29 8.17
N ILE A 157 -4.56 -14.18 9.49
CA ILE A 157 -4.30 -15.33 10.38
C ILE A 157 -5.40 -16.39 10.21
N ALA A 158 -6.66 -15.97 10.23
CA ALA A 158 -7.78 -16.87 10.09
C ALA A 158 -7.82 -17.58 8.73
N LEU A 159 -7.54 -16.85 7.64
CA LEU A 159 -7.39 -17.41 6.29
C LEU A 159 -6.26 -18.43 6.24
N ALA A 160 -5.07 -18.08 6.74
CA ALA A 160 -3.91 -18.96 6.75
C ALA A 160 -4.17 -20.26 7.51
N GLN A 161 -4.86 -20.18 8.65
CA GLN A 161 -5.25 -21.33 9.44
C GLN A 161 -6.32 -22.19 8.74
N GLN A 162 -7.31 -21.55 8.12
CA GLN A 162 -8.41 -22.24 7.45
C GLN A 162 -7.92 -23.07 6.26
N ILE A 163 -7.06 -22.51 5.40
CA ILE A 163 -6.52 -23.21 4.23
C ILE A 163 -5.20 -23.96 4.51
N GLY A 164 -4.63 -23.77 5.71
CA GLY A 164 -3.36 -24.38 6.10
C GLY A 164 -2.17 -23.88 5.29
N ALA A 165 -2.16 -22.63 4.85
CA ALA A 165 -1.13 -22.05 3.99
C ALA A 165 0.03 -21.46 4.79
N PRO A 166 1.30 -21.64 4.37
CA PRO A 166 2.43 -20.88 4.88
C PRO A 166 2.26 -19.41 4.51
N VAL A 167 2.72 -18.52 5.39
CA VAL A 167 2.66 -17.07 5.19
C VAL A 167 4.06 -16.49 5.10
N CYS A 168 4.32 -15.79 4.00
CA CYS A 168 5.49 -14.94 3.84
C CYS A 168 5.11 -13.46 3.88
N THR A 169 6.04 -12.62 4.29
CA THR A 169 5.85 -11.17 4.28
C THR A 169 6.80 -10.53 3.27
N THR A 170 6.35 -9.42 2.67
CA THR A 170 7.27 -8.52 1.95
C THR A 170 8.11 -7.74 2.97
N LEU A 171 9.15 -7.05 2.52
CA LEU A 171 9.98 -6.22 3.40
C LEU A 171 9.16 -5.14 4.10
N SER A 172 8.28 -4.46 3.38
CA SER A 172 7.37 -3.45 3.94
C SER A 172 6.27 -4.07 4.81
N GLY A 173 5.87 -5.31 4.53
CA GLY A 173 4.80 -6.04 5.21
C GLY A 173 5.21 -6.84 6.44
N VAL A 174 6.44 -6.71 6.94
CA VAL A 174 6.95 -7.50 8.09
C VAL A 174 6.06 -7.42 9.33
N SER A 175 5.38 -6.28 9.56
CA SER A 175 4.46 -6.09 10.68
C SER A 175 3.05 -6.63 10.43
N SER A 176 2.71 -7.03 9.21
CA SER A 176 1.35 -7.43 8.82
C SER A 176 1.01 -8.88 9.22
N PHE A 177 1.99 -9.65 9.68
CA PHE A 177 1.76 -11.01 10.18
C PHE A 177 2.68 -11.34 11.36
N PRO A 178 2.18 -11.99 12.44
CA PRO A 178 2.99 -12.26 13.63
C PRO A 178 4.17 -13.21 13.34
N ALA A 179 5.39 -12.78 13.62
CA ALA A 179 6.60 -13.56 13.36
C ALA A 179 6.67 -14.90 14.14
N GLN A 180 6.01 -15.01 15.30
CA GLN A 180 5.92 -16.21 16.11
C GLN A 180 4.82 -17.18 15.67
N HIS A 181 3.96 -16.79 14.73
CA HIS A 181 2.89 -17.68 14.28
C HIS A 181 3.48 -18.93 13.59
N PRO A 182 2.99 -20.15 13.86
CA PRO A 182 3.57 -21.38 13.32
C PRO A 182 3.61 -21.45 11.79
N LEU A 183 2.68 -20.81 11.10
CA LEU A 183 2.62 -20.73 9.65
C LEU A 183 3.46 -19.58 9.06
N HIS A 184 4.06 -18.70 9.87
CA HIS A 184 4.95 -17.66 9.36
C HIS A 184 6.26 -18.27 8.85
N ALA A 185 6.47 -18.27 7.56
CA ALA A 185 7.67 -18.83 6.95
C ALA A 185 8.86 -17.84 6.87
N GLY A 186 8.60 -16.55 6.89
CA GLY A 186 9.62 -15.51 6.77
C GLY A 186 9.46 -14.67 5.51
N MET A 187 10.56 -14.17 4.97
CA MET A 187 10.59 -13.46 3.69
C MET A 187 11.11 -14.37 2.59
N ILE A 188 10.47 -14.37 1.41
CA ILE A 188 10.81 -15.27 0.31
C ILE A 188 11.63 -14.59 -0.79
N PHE A 189 11.56 -13.26 -0.90
CA PHE A 189 12.15 -12.53 -2.01
C PHE A 189 13.35 -11.68 -1.59
N GLY A 190 14.29 -11.52 -2.54
CA GLY A 190 15.43 -10.64 -2.42
C GLY A 190 16.52 -11.11 -1.47
N PRO A 191 17.46 -10.22 -1.10
CA PRO A 191 18.59 -10.55 -0.26
C PRO A 191 18.25 -10.96 1.18
N ALA A 192 17.00 -10.73 1.59
CA ALA A 192 16.49 -11.11 2.90
C ALA A 192 15.65 -12.38 2.89
N ALA A 193 15.61 -13.10 1.77
CA ALA A 193 14.97 -14.40 1.68
C ALA A 193 15.59 -15.38 2.68
N VAL A 194 14.73 -16.17 3.29
CA VAL A 194 15.15 -17.16 4.31
C VAL A 194 14.82 -18.58 3.86
N PRO A 195 15.67 -19.59 4.17
CA PRO A 195 15.47 -20.97 3.72
C PRO A 195 14.11 -21.55 4.11
N SER A 196 13.55 -21.14 5.26
CA SER A 196 12.23 -21.59 5.70
C SER A 196 11.10 -21.12 4.77
N ALA A 197 11.22 -19.92 4.19
CA ALA A 197 10.27 -19.41 3.24
C ALA A 197 10.43 -20.04 1.86
N GLU A 198 11.66 -20.14 1.36
CA GLU A 198 11.95 -20.78 0.08
C GLU A 198 11.44 -22.22 0.04
N ASN A 199 11.68 -22.97 1.14
CA ASN A 199 11.25 -24.35 1.24
C ASN A 199 9.72 -24.50 1.36
N ALA A 200 9.08 -23.61 2.14
CA ALA A 200 7.62 -23.64 2.33
C ALA A 200 6.83 -23.27 1.07
N PHE A 201 7.43 -22.49 0.16
CA PHE A 201 6.79 -22.05 -1.09
C PHE A 201 7.28 -22.78 -2.34
N LYS A 202 8.20 -23.74 -2.20
CA LYS A 202 8.82 -24.45 -3.30
C LYS A 202 7.83 -25.08 -4.30
N ASP A 203 6.75 -25.63 -3.77
CA ASP A 203 5.72 -26.32 -4.55
C ASP A 203 4.39 -25.53 -4.54
N CYS A 204 4.45 -24.20 -4.32
CA CYS A 204 3.26 -23.36 -4.28
C CYS A 204 2.58 -23.34 -5.64
N ASP A 205 1.31 -23.76 -5.70
CA ASP A 205 0.51 -23.84 -6.91
C ASP A 205 -0.59 -22.77 -7.00
N CYS A 206 -0.91 -22.11 -5.87
CA CYS A 206 -1.83 -20.98 -5.79
C CYS A 206 -1.35 -19.99 -4.74
N LEU A 207 -1.13 -18.75 -5.14
CA LEU A 207 -0.64 -17.67 -4.27
C LEU A 207 -1.76 -16.66 -3.97
N LEU A 208 -2.02 -16.43 -2.70
CA LEU A 208 -2.88 -15.34 -2.23
C LEU A 208 -2.00 -14.16 -1.81
N ALA A 209 -2.00 -13.09 -2.61
CA ALA A 209 -1.25 -11.86 -2.37
C ALA A 209 -2.16 -10.82 -1.72
N ILE A 210 -1.91 -10.47 -0.46
CA ILE A 210 -2.76 -9.57 0.33
C ILE A 210 -2.00 -8.27 0.63
N GLY A 211 -2.53 -7.15 0.16
CA GLY A 211 -1.95 -5.83 0.42
C GLY A 211 -0.55 -5.62 -0.14
N THR A 212 -0.24 -6.30 -1.24
CA THR A 212 0.98 -6.15 -2.04
C THR A 212 0.66 -6.29 -3.51
N ASN A 213 1.41 -5.56 -4.34
CA ASN A 213 1.31 -5.63 -5.80
C ASN A 213 2.41 -6.51 -6.40
N LEU A 214 3.20 -7.21 -5.58
CA LEU A 214 4.34 -8.01 -5.99
C LEU A 214 5.25 -7.26 -6.98
N ASN A 215 5.58 -6.01 -6.64
CA ASN A 215 6.43 -5.16 -7.46
C ASN A 215 7.88 -5.70 -7.55
N GLU A 216 8.73 -5.03 -8.32
CA GLU A 216 10.13 -5.46 -8.50
C GLU A 216 10.89 -5.59 -7.18
N ALA A 217 10.61 -4.72 -6.19
CA ALA A 217 11.25 -4.80 -4.88
C ALA A 217 10.76 -6.02 -4.08
N ASP A 218 9.47 -6.35 -4.20
CA ASP A 218 8.87 -7.50 -3.52
C ASP A 218 9.25 -8.83 -4.18
N THR A 219 9.59 -8.83 -5.48
CA THR A 219 9.92 -10.04 -6.26
C THR A 219 11.40 -10.16 -6.62
N ALA A 220 12.26 -9.31 -6.04
CA ALA A 220 13.70 -9.26 -6.38
C ALA A 220 13.95 -9.15 -7.89
N SER A 221 13.28 -8.18 -8.52
CA SER A 221 13.34 -7.92 -9.98
C SER A 221 12.92 -9.11 -10.83
N GLY A 222 11.89 -9.85 -10.39
CA GLY A 222 11.36 -11.00 -11.14
C GLY A 222 12.25 -12.24 -11.12
N SER A 223 13.24 -12.31 -10.20
CA SER A 223 14.14 -13.46 -10.07
C SER A 223 13.47 -14.70 -9.47
N VAL A 224 12.26 -14.58 -8.96
CA VAL A 224 11.49 -15.68 -8.37
C VAL A 224 10.33 -16.03 -9.30
N GLU A 225 10.22 -17.31 -9.62
CA GLU A 225 9.07 -17.83 -10.37
C GLU A 225 7.84 -17.83 -9.46
N LEU A 226 6.84 -17.04 -9.85
CA LEU A 226 5.53 -17.04 -9.19
C LEU A 226 4.66 -18.16 -9.77
N PRO A 227 3.74 -18.75 -8.98
CA PRO A 227 2.80 -19.73 -9.51
C PRO A 227 1.86 -19.08 -10.54
N GLN A 228 1.31 -19.89 -11.44
CA GLN A 228 0.39 -19.38 -12.47
C GLN A 228 -0.92 -18.85 -11.88
N ASN A 229 -1.38 -19.43 -10.77
CA ASN A 229 -2.61 -18.99 -10.12
C ASN A 229 -2.28 -18.01 -9.01
N ILE A 230 -2.60 -16.74 -9.23
CA ILE A 230 -2.44 -15.69 -8.23
C ILE A 230 -3.77 -15.01 -7.98
N ILE A 231 -4.11 -14.83 -6.71
CA ILE A 231 -5.26 -14.07 -6.25
C ILE A 231 -4.74 -12.84 -5.52
N TYR A 232 -5.09 -11.66 -6.00
CA TYR A 232 -4.74 -10.40 -5.36
C TYR A 232 -5.90 -9.88 -4.53
N ILE A 233 -5.62 -9.47 -3.28
CA ILE A 233 -6.51 -8.63 -2.47
C ILE A 233 -5.80 -7.29 -2.29
N THR A 234 -6.30 -6.26 -2.92
CA THR A 234 -5.65 -4.94 -2.93
C THR A 234 -6.68 -3.80 -2.88
N SER A 235 -6.29 -2.69 -2.25
CA SER A 235 -7.06 -1.45 -2.29
C SER A 235 -6.73 -0.58 -3.51
N ASP A 236 -5.74 -0.97 -4.31
CA ASP A 236 -5.26 -0.23 -5.47
C ASP A 236 -5.70 -0.89 -6.77
N PRO A 237 -6.68 -0.32 -7.49
CA PRO A 237 -7.12 -0.87 -8.77
C PRO A 237 -6.05 -0.78 -9.87
N SER A 238 -5.04 0.09 -9.72
CA SER A 238 -3.94 0.22 -10.68
C SER A 238 -2.79 -0.77 -10.42
N GLY A 239 -2.82 -1.45 -9.29
CA GLY A 239 -1.74 -2.35 -8.87
C GLY A 239 -1.76 -3.72 -9.53
N SER A 240 -2.88 -4.12 -10.11
CA SER A 240 -2.95 -5.26 -11.04
C SER A 240 -2.66 -4.74 -12.44
N SER A 241 -1.39 -4.42 -12.74
CA SER A 241 -1.02 -4.01 -14.08
C SER A 241 -1.36 -5.11 -15.07
N ASP A 242 -1.98 -4.74 -16.21
CA ASP A 242 -2.34 -5.61 -17.33
C ASP A 242 -1.17 -6.45 -17.90
N ASP A 243 0.05 -6.21 -17.41
CA ASP A 243 1.27 -6.91 -17.79
C ASP A 243 1.60 -8.14 -16.91
N GLN A 244 0.89 -8.38 -15.80
CA GLN A 244 1.19 -9.48 -14.89
C GLN A 244 0.11 -10.58 -14.96
N GLN A 245 0.32 -11.54 -15.84
CA GLN A 245 -0.38 -12.82 -15.98
C GLN A 245 -1.88 -12.74 -16.30
N GLU A 246 -2.25 -13.18 -17.50
CA GLU A 246 -3.64 -13.34 -18.00
C GLU A 246 -4.55 -14.22 -17.11
N SER A 247 -4.02 -14.86 -16.07
CA SER A 247 -4.75 -15.79 -15.19
C SER A 247 -4.90 -15.29 -13.74
N ALA A 248 -4.54 -14.04 -13.46
CA ALA A 248 -4.66 -13.50 -12.10
C ALA A 248 -6.10 -13.07 -11.78
N THR A 249 -6.60 -13.48 -10.59
CA THR A 249 -7.87 -12.99 -10.05
C THR A 249 -7.59 -11.81 -9.13
N ALA A 250 -8.18 -10.64 -9.39
CA ALA A 250 -7.99 -9.45 -8.56
C ALA A 250 -9.29 -9.06 -7.84
N LEU A 251 -9.22 -8.98 -6.51
CA LEU A 251 -10.28 -8.53 -5.63
C LEU A 251 -9.91 -7.12 -5.11
N HIS A 252 -10.59 -6.10 -5.63
CA HIS A 252 -10.29 -4.70 -5.32
C HIS A 252 -11.23 -4.14 -4.26
N GLY A 253 -10.69 -3.52 -3.21
CA GLY A 253 -11.50 -2.84 -2.20
C GLY A 253 -10.86 -2.79 -0.82
N ASN A 254 -11.69 -2.74 0.22
CA ASN A 254 -11.21 -2.80 1.59
C ASN A 254 -10.65 -4.19 1.90
N ILE A 255 -9.35 -4.28 2.13
CA ILE A 255 -8.63 -5.55 2.30
C ILE A 255 -9.19 -6.36 3.47
N GLN A 256 -9.52 -5.73 4.60
CA GLN A 256 -10.07 -6.39 5.76
C GLN A 256 -11.45 -7.00 5.47
N GLN A 257 -12.32 -6.24 4.79
CA GLN A 257 -13.64 -6.72 4.41
C GLN A 257 -13.55 -7.88 3.43
N ILE A 258 -12.72 -7.75 2.39
CA ILE A 258 -12.52 -8.81 1.39
C ILE A 258 -11.98 -10.09 2.03
N ALA A 259 -10.99 -9.95 2.91
CA ALA A 259 -10.43 -11.10 3.62
C ALA A 259 -11.47 -11.81 4.50
N THR A 260 -12.36 -11.04 5.15
CA THR A 260 -13.49 -11.57 5.92
C THR A 260 -14.49 -12.31 5.03
N ASP A 261 -14.88 -11.70 3.92
CA ASP A 261 -15.86 -12.28 3.00
C ASP A 261 -15.31 -13.54 2.32
N LEU A 262 -14.05 -13.52 1.92
CA LEU A 262 -13.37 -14.68 1.36
C LEU A 262 -13.27 -15.82 2.37
N LEU A 263 -12.92 -15.52 3.63
CA LEU A 263 -12.92 -16.52 4.71
C LEU A 263 -14.30 -17.15 4.88
N TYR A 264 -15.36 -16.33 4.88
CA TYR A 264 -16.75 -16.81 4.97
C TYR A 264 -17.10 -17.75 3.80
N LYS A 265 -16.77 -17.36 2.56
CA LYS A 265 -16.99 -18.20 1.36
C LYS A 265 -16.23 -19.53 1.42
N ILE A 266 -15.01 -19.53 1.93
CA ILE A 266 -14.24 -20.76 2.15
C ILE A 266 -14.92 -21.64 3.19
N GLN A 267 -15.38 -21.07 4.31
CA GLN A 267 -16.07 -21.82 5.37
C GLN A 267 -17.42 -22.39 4.93
N GLU A 268 -18.19 -21.66 4.10
CA GLU A 268 -19.44 -22.16 3.53
C GLU A 268 -19.26 -23.45 2.72
N GLN A 269 -18.12 -23.61 2.04
CA GLN A 269 -17.81 -24.81 1.28
C GLN A 269 -17.37 -25.99 2.17
N GLN A 270 -17.32 -25.79 3.49
CA GLN A 270 -17.00 -26.80 4.52
C GLN A 270 -15.75 -27.63 4.17
N PRO A 271 -14.61 -27.02 3.85
CA PRO A 271 -13.41 -27.77 3.57
C PRO A 271 -13.00 -28.58 4.80
N PRO A 272 -12.49 -29.79 4.63
CA PRO A 272 -11.94 -30.56 5.75
C PRO A 272 -10.80 -29.75 6.38
N ALA A 273 -10.67 -29.81 7.71
CA ALA A 273 -9.57 -29.17 8.41
C ALA A 273 -8.23 -29.71 7.87
N VAL A 274 -7.43 -28.85 7.29
CA VAL A 274 -6.14 -29.22 6.70
C VAL A 274 -5.09 -29.28 7.81
N SER A 275 -4.66 -30.47 8.19
CA SER A 275 -3.52 -30.63 9.10
C SER A 275 -2.22 -30.40 8.35
N ARG A 276 -1.56 -29.29 8.60
CA ARG A 276 -0.23 -28.97 8.04
C ARG A 276 0.89 -29.14 9.07
N LYS A 277 0.76 -30.15 9.94
CA LYS A 277 1.75 -30.40 11.00
C LYS A 277 3.16 -30.54 10.44
N VAL A 278 3.32 -31.29 9.36
CA VAL A 278 4.63 -31.49 8.72
C VAL A 278 5.23 -30.17 8.22
N LEU A 279 4.42 -29.32 7.58
CA LEU A 279 4.83 -28.00 7.12
C LEU A 279 5.25 -27.09 8.29
N VAL A 280 4.47 -27.06 9.36
CA VAL A 280 4.75 -26.27 10.57
C VAL A 280 6.05 -26.74 11.24
N ASP A 281 6.23 -28.05 11.39
CA ASP A 281 7.43 -28.63 11.97
C ASP A 281 8.66 -28.31 11.10
N ASP A 282 8.54 -28.36 9.76
CA ASP A 282 9.62 -28.03 8.83
C ASP A 282 9.97 -26.53 8.90
N ILE A 283 8.98 -25.63 8.88
CA ILE A 283 9.21 -24.19 9.06
C ILE A 283 9.98 -23.93 10.38
N ALA A 284 9.59 -24.58 11.46
CA ALA A 284 10.23 -24.41 12.77
C ALA A 284 11.69 -24.91 12.75
N ILE A 285 11.95 -26.06 12.14
CA ILE A 285 13.30 -26.64 12.00
C ILE A 285 14.18 -25.72 11.16
N GLN A 286 13.71 -25.28 9.98
CA GLN A 286 14.48 -24.41 9.10
C GLN A 286 14.80 -23.07 9.76
N LYS A 287 13.85 -22.46 10.46
CA LYS A 287 14.09 -21.23 11.23
C LYS A 287 15.15 -21.44 12.33
N ALA A 288 15.10 -22.55 13.04
CA ALA A 288 16.07 -22.87 14.10
C ALA A 288 17.48 -23.07 13.54
N LEU A 289 17.60 -23.76 12.39
CA LEU A 289 18.87 -23.96 11.70
C LEU A 289 19.44 -22.63 11.19
N PHE A 290 18.64 -21.82 10.54
CA PHE A 290 19.06 -20.50 10.04
C PHE A 290 19.49 -19.58 11.18
N LYS A 291 18.72 -19.55 12.30
CA LYS A 291 19.10 -18.78 13.49
C LYS A 291 20.45 -19.22 14.05
N LYS A 292 20.70 -20.53 14.13
CA LYS A 292 21.97 -21.08 14.61
C LYS A 292 23.14 -20.70 13.70
N GLU A 293 22.93 -20.73 12.39
CA GLU A 293 23.95 -20.34 11.41
C GLU A 293 24.33 -18.86 11.53
N TRP A 294 23.33 -17.98 11.64
CA TRP A 294 23.53 -16.53 11.70
C TRP A 294 24.02 -16.02 13.06
N LEU A 295 23.55 -16.57 14.16
CA LEU A 295 23.87 -16.11 15.51
C LEU A 295 24.96 -16.95 16.19
N GLY A 296 25.35 -18.08 15.60
CA GLY A 296 26.40 -18.94 16.14
C GLY A 296 26.04 -19.62 17.47
N HIS A 297 24.75 -19.75 17.79
CA HIS A 297 24.25 -20.32 19.06
C HIS A 297 23.22 -21.43 18.81
#